data_30ae1a4f006a126fa936556e5b54e1d6
#
_entry.id   30ae1a4f006a126fa936556e5b54e1d6
#
_cell.length_a   1.000
_cell.length_b   1.000
_cell.length_c   1.000
_cell.angle_alpha   90.00
_cell.angle_beta   90.00
_cell.angle_gamma   90.00
#
_symmetry.space_group_name_H-M   'P 1'
#
loop_
_entity.id
_entity.type
_entity.pdbx_description
1 polymer ?
#
loop_
_entity_poly.entity_id
_entity_poly.type
_entity_poly.pdbx_seq_one_letter_code
_entity_poly.pdbx_strand_id
1 'polypeptide(L)'
;METLSLLSMGFEQALTPEALLFCFIGVSLGTFIGVLPGIGSLTTIALCLPLTFHLEPLLGLIMLAGIFYGAQYGSSTASILLNVPGSAPAAITCLDGYPMSRQGRAGIALFITTIASFTGGSFAILLLIFFAPVLADFAISFSAADYFSIMVLALTAASTLSVGSPLKGLAMVSLGLLMGMVGTDINSGQFRYTFGIPALADGINLVALAMGLFGVAEILNNLTEGNVPQAGKEKITFRQMLPTPDDWKAFRFSCLRGSFIGSFIGMLPGTGPTIATFMAYAGEKKLSKNPEKFGHGAVEGISAPEAANNASVQAAFIPTLTLGVPGDAIMAVMLGGLLIHGITPGPQLVTTDAALFWGVVASFWIGNIILLILNLPMIGLWVKLLSIPYRFLFPAVLFLICIGVYSVNNNSTDVLLTLVFGIMGFYFNRHGFPSAPLLLGFVLGPLMEENFRRALVLSDSSLATFVDRPISAAFLAMTAVLLVFSFRRKATLTDDKAQPAP
;
A
#
# COMPACT_ATOMS: atom_id res chain seq x y z
N MET A 1 -10.28 22.23 20.52
CA MET A 1 -9.24 22.19 21.57
C MET A 1 -8.77 20.76 21.84
N GLU A 2 -9.67 19.80 21.85
CA GLU A 2 -9.36 18.38 22.11
C GLU A 2 -8.39 17.75 21.09
N THR A 3 -8.62 17.93 19.79
CA THR A 3 -7.73 17.40 18.73
C THR A 3 -6.30 17.95 18.82
N LEU A 4 -6.14 19.22 19.24
CA LEU A 4 -4.82 19.84 19.36
C LEU A 4 -4.06 19.29 20.59
N SER A 5 -4.75 19.01 21.68
CA SER A 5 -4.13 18.37 22.86
C SER A 5 -3.74 16.92 22.60
N LEU A 6 -4.57 16.18 21.84
CA LEU A 6 -4.27 14.82 21.41
C LEU A 6 -3.07 14.78 20.46
N LEU A 7 -2.99 15.73 19.53
CA LEU A 7 -1.83 15.86 18.64
C LEU A 7 -0.55 16.22 19.40
N SER A 8 -0.64 17.10 20.41
CA SER A 8 0.49 17.42 21.29
C SER A 8 1.01 16.19 22.02
N MET A 9 0.11 15.38 22.58
CA MET A 9 0.45 14.09 23.19
C MET A 9 1.11 13.15 22.17
N GLY A 10 0.60 13.12 20.93
CA GLY A 10 1.20 12.34 19.86
C GLY A 10 2.64 12.76 19.53
N PHE A 11 2.90 14.07 19.50
CA PHE A 11 4.27 14.58 19.30
C PHE A 11 5.20 14.27 20.48
N GLU A 12 4.72 14.28 21.72
CA GLU A 12 5.53 13.85 22.87
C GLU A 12 5.99 12.40 22.70
N GLN A 13 5.13 11.52 22.22
CA GLN A 13 5.48 10.12 21.95
C GLN A 13 6.42 9.98 20.75
N ALA A 14 6.15 10.70 19.66
CA ALA A 14 6.90 10.57 18.41
C ALA A 14 8.28 11.27 18.43
N LEU A 15 8.51 12.22 19.36
CA LEU A 15 9.79 12.92 19.52
C LEU A 15 10.73 12.24 20.51
N THR A 16 10.36 11.11 21.10
CA THR A 16 11.30 10.34 21.92
C THR A 16 12.49 9.88 21.06
N PRO A 17 13.70 9.77 21.64
CA PRO A 17 14.89 9.35 20.89
C PRO A 17 14.69 8.03 20.15
N GLU A 18 14.00 7.07 20.77
CA GLU A 18 13.69 5.76 20.21
C GLU A 18 12.74 5.89 19.01
N ALA A 19 11.65 6.66 19.14
CA ALA A 19 10.69 6.87 18.06
C ALA A 19 11.34 7.58 16.86
N LEU A 20 12.18 8.59 17.11
CA LEU A 20 12.95 9.27 16.07
C LEU A 20 13.92 8.31 15.38
N LEU A 21 14.60 7.43 16.12
CA LEU A 21 15.51 6.43 15.57
C LEU A 21 14.76 5.44 14.66
N PHE A 22 13.66 4.86 15.13
CA PHE A 22 12.88 3.91 14.34
C PHE A 22 12.16 4.57 13.16
N CYS A 23 11.73 5.82 13.28
CA CYS A 23 11.24 6.62 12.16
C CYS A 23 12.35 6.81 11.11
N PHE A 24 13.54 7.23 11.51
CA PHE A 24 14.68 7.41 10.62
C PHE A 24 15.11 6.11 9.94
N ILE A 25 15.17 4.99 10.68
CA ILE A 25 15.47 3.66 10.14
C ILE A 25 14.40 3.28 9.11
N GLY A 26 13.12 3.43 9.45
CA GLY A 26 12.00 3.08 8.58
C GLY A 26 12.03 3.87 7.27
N VAL A 27 12.12 5.19 7.32
CA VAL A 27 12.12 6.02 6.10
C VAL A 27 13.38 5.83 5.27
N SER A 28 14.54 5.60 5.89
CA SER A 28 15.79 5.34 5.19
C SER A 28 15.76 3.99 4.48
N LEU A 29 15.31 2.95 5.18
CA LEU A 29 15.16 1.61 4.62
C LEU A 29 14.12 1.60 3.49
N GLY A 30 13.00 2.27 3.70
CA GLY A 30 11.97 2.46 2.67
C GLY A 30 12.53 3.14 1.43
N THR A 31 13.21 4.28 1.59
CA THR A 31 13.81 5.00 0.47
C THR A 31 14.86 4.14 -0.26
N PHE A 32 15.71 3.43 0.50
CA PHE A 32 16.70 2.51 -0.06
C PHE A 32 16.07 1.45 -0.96
N ILE A 33 15.03 0.77 -0.44
CA ILE A 33 14.33 -0.28 -1.16
C ILE A 33 13.52 0.28 -2.34
N GLY A 34 12.88 1.43 -2.16
CA GLY A 34 12.14 2.09 -3.24
C GLY A 34 13.03 2.47 -4.44
N VAL A 35 14.28 2.88 -4.17
CA VAL A 35 15.28 3.16 -5.22
C VAL A 35 15.69 1.88 -5.96
N LEU A 36 15.68 0.72 -5.30
CA LEU A 36 16.10 -0.55 -5.89
C LEU A 36 14.91 -1.23 -6.59
N PRO A 37 14.90 -1.32 -7.93
CA PRO A 37 13.81 -2.01 -8.64
C PRO A 37 13.73 -3.48 -8.24
N GLY A 38 12.51 -3.98 -8.05
CA GLY A 38 12.26 -5.41 -7.91
C GLY A 38 12.29 -5.97 -6.48
N ILE A 39 12.32 -5.12 -5.43
CA ILE A 39 12.15 -5.63 -4.06
C ILE A 39 10.77 -5.24 -3.50
N GLY A 40 10.26 -4.07 -3.82
CA GLY A 40 8.95 -3.59 -3.41
C GLY A 40 8.79 -3.30 -1.90
N SER A 41 7.93 -2.35 -1.59
CA SER A 41 7.64 -1.93 -0.20
C SER A 41 6.94 -3.01 0.62
N LEU A 42 6.06 -3.80 0.00
CA LEU A 42 5.32 -4.86 0.68
C LEU A 42 6.26 -5.96 1.19
N THR A 43 7.19 -6.40 0.34
CA THR A 43 8.23 -7.38 0.73
C THR A 43 9.06 -6.88 1.89
N THR A 44 9.44 -5.60 1.87
CA THR A 44 10.27 -5.02 2.93
C THR A 44 9.52 -4.91 4.25
N ILE A 45 8.25 -4.50 4.21
CA ILE A 45 7.41 -4.43 5.41
C ILE A 45 7.21 -5.83 5.99
N ALA A 46 6.88 -6.82 5.17
CA ALA A 46 6.73 -8.20 5.62
C ALA A 46 8.04 -8.77 6.20
N LEU A 47 9.19 -8.40 5.62
CA LEU A 47 10.51 -8.78 6.13
C LEU A 47 10.83 -8.14 7.49
N CYS A 48 10.44 -6.89 7.68
CA CYS A 48 10.69 -6.16 8.92
C CYS A 48 9.64 -6.44 10.00
N LEU A 49 8.49 -7.01 9.63
CA LEU A 49 7.41 -7.29 10.57
C LEU A 49 7.86 -8.16 11.76
N PRO A 50 8.63 -9.27 11.58
CA PRO A 50 9.13 -10.05 12.71
C PRO A 50 10.04 -9.27 13.67
N LEU A 51 10.78 -8.30 13.15
CA LEU A 51 11.64 -7.46 13.97
C LEU A 51 10.81 -6.58 14.92
N THR A 52 9.61 -6.20 14.50
CA THR A 52 8.72 -5.37 15.33
C THR A 52 8.17 -6.10 16.54
N PHE A 53 8.14 -7.43 16.55
CA PHE A 53 7.60 -8.20 17.69
C PHE A 53 8.40 -8.02 18.99
N HIS A 54 9.63 -7.56 18.88
CA HIS A 54 10.50 -7.24 20.02
C HIS A 54 10.50 -5.76 20.39
N LEU A 55 9.71 -4.94 19.69
CA LEU A 55 9.58 -3.51 19.90
C LEU A 55 8.26 -3.17 20.58
N GLU A 56 8.22 -2.04 21.24
CA GLU A 56 6.94 -1.46 21.63
C GLU A 56 6.08 -1.22 20.38
N PRO A 57 4.76 -1.47 20.45
CA PRO A 57 3.87 -1.39 19.28
C PRO A 57 3.98 -0.08 18.49
N LEU A 58 4.10 1.05 19.19
CA LEU A 58 4.24 2.37 18.57
C LEU A 58 5.52 2.44 17.72
N LEU A 59 6.65 1.97 18.23
CA LEU A 59 7.93 2.01 17.54
C LEU A 59 7.91 1.12 16.30
N GLY A 60 7.31 -0.07 16.41
CA GLY A 60 7.10 -0.99 15.30
C GLY A 60 6.27 -0.37 14.18
N LEU A 61 5.13 0.26 14.53
CA LEU A 61 4.26 0.92 13.56
C LEU A 61 4.93 2.12 12.89
N ILE A 62 5.64 2.95 13.65
CA ILE A 62 6.40 4.09 13.12
C ILE A 62 7.42 3.61 12.09
N MET A 63 8.15 2.52 12.39
CA MET A 63 9.14 1.96 11.49
C MET A 63 8.49 1.40 10.21
N LEU A 64 7.45 0.59 10.33
CA LEU A 64 6.76 -0.02 9.18
C LEU A 64 6.09 1.05 8.30
N ALA A 65 5.44 2.02 8.92
CA ALA A 65 4.87 3.16 8.19
C ALA A 65 5.96 3.94 7.44
N GLY A 66 7.09 4.21 8.11
CA GLY A 66 8.26 4.85 7.51
C GLY A 66 8.77 4.09 6.29
N ILE A 67 8.83 2.77 6.33
CA ILE A 67 9.19 1.94 5.18
C ILE A 67 8.19 2.14 4.05
N PHE A 68 6.88 2.16 4.35
CA PHE A 68 5.85 2.28 3.33
C PHE A 68 5.96 3.58 2.54
N TYR A 69 5.87 4.73 3.20
CA TYR A 69 5.92 6.00 2.49
C TYR A 69 7.34 6.36 2.01
N GLY A 70 8.40 5.91 2.69
CA GLY A 70 9.77 6.05 2.23
C GLY A 70 10.02 5.35 0.90
N ALA A 71 9.46 4.16 0.71
CA ALA A 71 9.60 3.42 -0.54
C ALA A 71 8.92 4.13 -1.73
N GLN A 72 7.83 4.88 -1.50
CA GLN A 72 7.21 5.65 -2.56
C GLN A 72 8.11 6.79 -3.05
N TYR A 73 8.77 7.50 -2.13
CA TYR A 73 9.77 8.52 -2.49
C TYR A 73 10.94 7.92 -3.28
N GLY A 74 11.50 6.80 -2.82
CA GLY A 74 12.62 6.14 -3.49
C GLY A 74 12.26 5.64 -4.89
N SER A 75 11.04 5.16 -5.11
CA SER A 75 10.61 4.57 -6.37
C SER A 75 10.59 5.55 -7.54
N SER A 76 10.33 6.85 -7.29
CA SER A 76 10.39 7.90 -8.30
C SER A 76 11.80 8.06 -8.87
N THR A 77 12.83 7.86 -8.04
CA THR A 77 14.22 8.00 -8.48
C THR A 77 14.57 6.96 -9.55
N ALA A 78 14.21 5.70 -9.37
CA ALA A 78 14.42 4.66 -10.37
C ALA A 78 13.59 4.91 -11.64
N SER A 79 12.34 5.34 -11.49
CA SER A 79 11.44 5.65 -12.61
C SER A 79 12.00 6.76 -13.49
N ILE A 80 12.53 7.82 -12.90
CA ILE A 80 13.08 8.99 -13.62
C ILE A 80 14.42 8.65 -14.29
N LEU A 81 15.30 7.93 -13.61
CA LEU A 81 16.68 7.73 -14.07
C LEU A 81 16.85 6.48 -14.95
N LEU A 82 16.08 5.43 -14.71
CA LEU A 82 16.22 4.14 -15.38
C LEU A 82 15.05 3.77 -16.31
N ASN A 83 13.93 4.49 -16.25
CA ASN A 83 12.68 4.07 -16.87
C ASN A 83 12.18 2.71 -16.34
N VAL A 84 12.52 2.38 -15.11
CA VAL A 84 12.11 1.16 -14.41
C VAL A 84 11.41 1.58 -13.13
N PRO A 85 10.12 1.28 -12.98
CA PRO A 85 9.39 1.67 -11.78
C PRO A 85 9.89 0.87 -10.56
N GLY A 86 10.23 1.57 -9.48
CA GLY A 86 10.59 0.93 -8.21
C GLY A 86 9.37 0.34 -7.49
N SER A 87 8.17 0.79 -7.85
CA SER A 87 6.88 0.28 -7.37
C SER A 87 5.80 0.45 -8.44
N ALA A 88 4.71 -0.31 -8.37
CA ALA A 88 3.62 -0.23 -9.35
C ALA A 88 3.02 1.20 -9.50
N PRO A 89 2.79 1.99 -8.43
CA PRO A 89 2.35 3.38 -8.55
C PRO A 89 3.32 4.28 -9.33
N ALA A 90 4.61 4.03 -9.22
CA ALA A 90 5.65 4.84 -9.87
C ALA A 90 5.80 4.56 -11.37
N ALA A 91 5.10 3.56 -11.92
CA ALA A 91 5.10 3.26 -13.36
C ALA A 91 4.63 4.46 -14.19
N ILE A 92 3.68 5.24 -13.65
CA ILE A 92 3.18 6.43 -14.35
C ILE A 92 4.23 7.54 -14.41
N THR A 93 5.10 7.63 -13.41
CA THR A 93 6.18 8.62 -13.35
C THR A 93 7.23 8.37 -14.44
N CYS A 94 7.36 7.12 -14.93
CA CYS A 94 8.24 6.81 -16.07
C CYS A 94 7.83 7.57 -17.33
N LEU A 95 6.54 7.82 -17.55
CA LEU A 95 6.03 8.39 -18.81
C LEU A 95 6.57 9.79 -19.10
N ASP A 96 6.70 10.63 -18.07
CA ASP A 96 7.21 12.00 -18.22
C ASP A 96 8.56 12.21 -17.52
N GLY A 97 8.81 11.51 -16.40
CA GLY A 97 10.05 11.65 -15.63
C GLY A 97 11.28 11.17 -16.39
N TYR A 98 11.21 10.02 -17.06
CA TYR A 98 12.32 9.55 -17.88
C TYR A 98 12.58 10.41 -19.12
N PRO A 99 11.59 10.86 -19.91
CA PRO A 99 11.79 11.87 -20.95
C PRO A 99 12.46 13.16 -20.43
N MET A 100 12.05 13.66 -19.25
CA MET A 100 12.74 14.81 -18.64
C MET A 100 14.23 14.50 -18.35
N SER A 101 14.51 13.33 -17.84
CA SER A 101 15.90 12.87 -17.60
C SER A 101 16.70 12.85 -18.91
N ARG A 102 16.14 12.30 -19.98
CA ARG A 102 16.79 12.26 -21.32
C ARG A 102 17.01 13.65 -21.93
N GLN A 103 16.24 14.65 -21.51
CA GLN A 103 16.37 16.05 -21.90
C GLN A 103 17.40 16.81 -21.03
N GLY A 104 18.14 16.14 -20.13
CA GLY A 104 19.08 16.75 -19.18
C GLY A 104 18.40 17.43 -17.97
N ARG A 105 17.11 17.18 -17.75
CA ARG A 105 16.29 17.77 -16.68
C ARG A 105 16.02 16.79 -15.53
N ALA A 106 16.87 15.76 -15.38
CA ALA A 106 16.72 14.75 -14.34
C ALA A 106 16.67 15.37 -12.93
N GLY A 107 17.54 16.35 -12.64
CA GLY A 107 17.56 17.05 -11.36
C GLY A 107 16.24 17.75 -11.05
N ILE A 108 15.66 18.45 -12.03
CA ILE A 108 14.36 19.13 -11.89
C ILE A 108 13.25 18.10 -11.65
N ALA A 109 13.24 17.00 -12.40
CA ALA A 109 12.24 15.94 -12.21
C ALA A 109 12.29 15.36 -10.78
N LEU A 110 13.49 15.04 -10.27
CA LEU A 110 13.69 14.52 -8.92
C LEU A 110 13.28 15.54 -7.83
N PHE A 111 13.55 16.81 -8.04
CA PHE A 111 13.09 17.86 -7.13
C PHE A 111 11.57 17.97 -7.11
N ILE A 112 10.95 18.06 -8.28
CA ILE A 112 9.48 18.19 -8.44
C ILE A 112 8.77 17.00 -7.81
N THR A 113 9.22 15.77 -8.06
CA THR A 113 8.62 14.57 -7.46
C THR A 113 8.77 14.56 -5.94
N THR A 114 9.93 14.94 -5.40
CA THR A 114 10.14 15.01 -3.95
C THR A 114 9.21 16.04 -3.29
N ILE A 115 9.08 17.24 -3.86
CA ILE A 115 8.18 18.27 -3.33
C ILE A 115 6.72 17.88 -3.51
N ALA A 116 6.36 17.22 -4.62
CA ALA A 116 5.01 16.70 -4.84
C ALA A 116 4.65 15.64 -3.80
N SER A 117 5.55 14.70 -3.54
CA SER A 117 5.39 13.65 -2.54
C SER A 117 5.22 14.23 -1.14
N PHE A 118 6.06 15.22 -0.76
CA PHE A 118 5.96 15.93 0.51
C PHE A 118 4.61 16.65 0.65
N THR A 119 4.18 17.36 -0.39
CA THR A 119 2.92 18.12 -0.39
C THR A 119 1.72 17.18 -0.31
N GLY A 120 1.72 16.08 -1.12
CA GLY A 120 0.66 15.10 -1.12
C GLY A 120 0.53 14.38 0.23
N GLY A 121 1.66 13.92 0.78
CA GLY A 121 1.71 13.31 2.11
C GLY A 121 1.21 14.25 3.20
N SER A 122 1.71 15.50 3.22
CA SER A 122 1.28 16.52 4.19
C SER A 122 -0.22 16.82 4.09
N PHE A 123 -0.76 16.92 2.88
CA PHE A 123 -2.19 17.13 2.66
C PHE A 123 -3.02 15.98 3.24
N ALA A 124 -2.63 14.74 2.99
CA ALA A 124 -3.33 13.58 3.52
C ALA A 124 -3.17 13.40 5.03
N ILE A 125 -2.02 13.78 5.62
CA ILE A 125 -1.84 13.78 7.08
C ILE A 125 -2.81 14.78 7.71
N LEU A 126 -2.99 15.98 7.14
CA LEU A 126 -3.99 16.94 7.60
C LEU A 126 -5.40 16.35 7.53
N LEU A 127 -5.75 15.70 6.41
CA LEU A 127 -7.05 15.02 6.30
C LEU A 127 -7.20 13.94 7.38
N LEU A 128 -6.16 13.15 7.63
CA LEU A 128 -6.18 12.11 8.67
C LEU A 128 -6.46 12.73 10.05
N ILE A 129 -5.79 13.83 10.40
CA ILE A 129 -5.99 14.52 11.69
C ILE A 129 -7.45 14.97 11.88
N PHE A 130 -8.09 15.47 10.80
CA PHE A 130 -9.46 15.98 10.90
C PHE A 130 -10.52 14.90 10.71
N PHE A 131 -10.29 13.94 9.81
CA PHE A 131 -11.30 12.95 9.45
C PHE A 131 -11.27 11.68 10.31
N ALA A 132 -10.11 11.27 10.84
CA ALA A 132 -10.04 10.03 11.60
C ALA A 132 -10.92 10.06 12.88
N PRO A 133 -10.93 11.12 13.68
CA PRO A 133 -11.85 11.19 14.82
C PRO A 133 -13.32 11.12 14.41
N VAL A 134 -13.71 11.87 13.36
CA VAL A 134 -15.09 11.89 12.86
C VAL A 134 -15.49 10.49 12.35
N LEU A 135 -14.60 9.81 11.67
CA LEU A 135 -14.86 8.46 11.17
C LEU A 135 -14.91 7.44 12.31
N ALA A 136 -14.06 7.59 13.33
CA ALA A 136 -14.09 6.75 14.52
C ALA A 136 -15.40 6.91 15.30
N ASP A 137 -15.86 8.14 15.52
CA ASP A 137 -17.15 8.42 16.16
C ASP A 137 -18.32 7.82 15.38
N PHE A 138 -18.29 7.93 14.05
CA PHE A 138 -19.29 7.31 13.20
C PHE A 138 -19.22 5.78 13.30
N ALA A 139 -18.02 5.19 13.34
CA ALA A 139 -17.79 3.77 13.43
C ALA A 139 -18.22 3.14 14.78
N ILE A 140 -18.35 3.93 15.85
CA ILE A 140 -18.92 3.47 17.12
C ILE A 140 -20.38 3.01 16.94
N SER A 141 -21.10 3.59 15.99
CA SER A 141 -22.48 3.19 15.67
C SER A 141 -22.58 1.87 14.88
N PHE A 142 -21.45 1.33 14.38
CA PHE A 142 -21.42 0.12 13.58
C PHE A 142 -21.69 -1.12 14.44
N SER A 143 -22.50 -2.00 13.89
CA SER A 143 -22.69 -3.37 14.40
C SER A 143 -21.85 -4.36 13.61
N ALA A 144 -21.85 -5.61 14.06
CA ALA A 144 -21.19 -6.70 13.35
C ALA A 144 -21.67 -6.85 11.88
N ALA A 145 -22.94 -6.59 11.60
CA ALA A 145 -23.46 -6.63 10.22
C ALA A 145 -22.87 -5.51 9.35
N ASP A 146 -22.66 -4.33 9.93
CA ASP A 146 -22.05 -3.18 9.20
C ASP A 146 -20.58 -3.45 8.90
N TYR A 147 -19.82 -4.00 9.87
CA TYR A 147 -18.42 -4.41 9.67
C TYR A 147 -18.29 -5.52 8.62
N PHE A 148 -19.17 -6.53 8.65
CA PHE A 148 -19.19 -7.54 7.60
C PHE A 148 -19.40 -6.92 6.21
N SER A 149 -20.37 -6.04 6.07
CA SER A 149 -20.76 -5.44 4.79
C SER A 149 -19.69 -4.51 4.23
N ILE A 150 -18.99 -3.75 5.07
CA ILE A 150 -17.86 -2.90 4.61
C ILE A 150 -16.66 -3.76 4.19
N MET A 151 -16.40 -4.92 4.84
CA MET A 151 -15.36 -5.84 4.43
C MET A 151 -15.69 -6.49 3.08
N VAL A 152 -16.95 -6.86 2.83
CA VAL A 152 -17.42 -7.34 1.52
C VAL A 152 -17.21 -6.27 0.45
N LEU A 153 -17.54 -5.01 0.74
CA LEU A 153 -17.29 -3.89 -0.16
C LEU A 153 -15.79 -3.73 -0.45
N ALA A 154 -14.94 -3.76 0.57
CA ALA A 154 -13.50 -3.62 0.45
C ALA A 154 -12.88 -4.71 -0.43
N LEU A 155 -13.24 -5.98 -0.19
CA LEU A 155 -12.76 -7.12 -0.97
C LEU A 155 -13.26 -7.06 -2.42
N THR A 156 -14.49 -6.63 -2.63
CA THR A 156 -15.05 -6.42 -3.97
C THR A 156 -14.32 -5.29 -4.68
N ALA A 157 -14.08 -4.17 -4.02
CA ALA A 157 -13.32 -3.06 -4.58
C ALA A 157 -11.89 -3.48 -4.94
N ALA A 158 -11.19 -4.17 -4.05
CA ALA A 158 -9.85 -4.71 -4.30
C ALA A 158 -9.80 -5.65 -5.52
N SER A 159 -10.84 -6.47 -5.70
CA SER A 159 -10.91 -7.41 -6.84
C SER A 159 -11.24 -6.73 -8.16
N THR A 160 -12.15 -5.74 -8.14
CA THR A 160 -12.70 -5.11 -9.35
C THR A 160 -11.87 -3.94 -9.85
N LEU A 161 -11.17 -3.24 -8.95
CA LEU A 161 -10.34 -2.08 -9.25
C LEU A 161 -8.87 -2.46 -9.49
N SER A 162 -8.46 -3.70 -9.15
CA SER A 162 -7.11 -4.17 -9.44
C SER A 162 -6.84 -4.26 -10.95
N VAL A 163 -5.56 -4.20 -11.33
CA VAL A 163 -5.14 -4.34 -12.72
C VAL A 163 -5.48 -5.75 -13.23
N GLY A 164 -6.21 -5.87 -14.32
CA GLY A 164 -6.53 -7.12 -14.97
C GLY A 164 -8.02 -7.46 -15.03
N SER A 165 -8.34 -8.74 -14.95
CA SER A 165 -9.74 -9.21 -15.03
C SER A 165 -10.40 -9.22 -13.66
N PRO A 166 -11.58 -8.57 -13.47
CA PRO A 166 -12.34 -8.62 -12.21
C PRO A 166 -12.65 -10.04 -11.74
N LEU A 167 -12.91 -10.96 -12.67
CA LEU A 167 -13.14 -12.38 -12.32
C LEU A 167 -11.90 -13.02 -11.70
N LYS A 168 -10.70 -12.71 -12.23
CA LYS A 168 -9.45 -13.19 -11.64
C LYS A 168 -9.23 -12.57 -10.25
N GLY A 169 -9.55 -11.29 -10.09
CA GLY A 169 -9.52 -10.63 -8.78
C GLY A 169 -10.45 -11.29 -7.77
N LEU A 170 -11.71 -11.57 -8.14
CA LEU A 170 -12.67 -12.28 -7.28
C LEU A 170 -12.21 -13.70 -6.94
N ALA A 171 -11.66 -14.44 -7.91
CA ALA A 171 -11.09 -15.76 -7.66
C ALA A 171 -9.94 -15.71 -6.64
N MET A 172 -9.08 -14.68 -6.74
CA MET A 172 -7.98 -14.48 -5.78
C MET A 172 -8.47 -14.09 -4.40
N VAL A 173 -9.51 -13.23 -4.29
CA VAL A 173 -10.18 -12.95 -3.00
C VAL A 173 -10.74 -14.22 -2.40
N SER A 174 -11.48 -15.02 -3.19
CA SER A 174 -12.08 -16.27 -2.71
C SER A 174 -11.01 -17.27 -2.24
N LEU A 175 -9.90 -17.39 -2.96
CA LEU A 175 -8.77 -18.21 -2.54
C LEU A 175 -8.15 -17.68 -1.24
N GLY A 176 -7.98 -16.36 -1.12
CA GLY A 176 -7.49 -15.73 0.11
C GLY A 176 -8.39 -16.00 1.31
N LEU A 177 -9.71 -15.85 1.15
CA LEU A 177 -10.70 -16.18 2.18
C LEU A 177 -10.57 -17.63 2.65
N LEU A 178 -10.48 -18.58 1.71
CA LEU A 178 -10.31 -20.01 2.02
C LEU A 178 -8.99 -20.27 2.77
N MET A 179 -7.90 -19.62 2.37
CA MET A 179 -6.61 -19.75 3.03
C MET A 179 -6.63 -19.15 4.44
N GLY A 180 -7.35 -18.04 4.65
CA GLY A 180 -7.54 -17.42 5.97
C GLY A 180 -8.39 -18.26 6.93
N MET A 181 -9.13 -19.24 6.42
CA MET A 181 -9.92 -20.17 7.23
C MET A 181 -9.16 -21.44 7.61
N VAL A 182 -7.92 -21.62 7.15
CA VAL A 182 -7.08 -22.77 7.52
C VAL A 182 -6.67 -22.66 8.98
N GLY A 183 -6.75 -23.75 9.73
CA GLY A 183 -6.34 -23.80 11.12
C GLY A 183 -7.47 -24.15 12.08
N THR A 184 -7.31 -23.76 13.34
CA THR A 184 -8.31 -24.01 14.39
C THR A 184 -9.42 -22.96 14.34
N ASP A 185 -10.66 -23.40 14.22
CA ASP A 185 -11.83 -22.52 14.36
C ASP A 185 -11.95 -22.02 15.80
N ILE A 186 -11.86 -20.72 16.00
CA ILE A 186 -11.89 -20.09 17.34
C ILE A 186 -13.22 -20.38 18.07
N ASN A 187 -14.34 -20.54 17.34
CA ASN A 187 -15.65 -20.74 17.95
C ASN A 187 -15.94 -22.20 18.31
N SER A 188 -15.51 -23.15 17.47
CA SER A 188 -15.80 -24.58 17.67
C SER A 188 -14.61 -25.39 18.17
N GLY A 189 -13.40 -24.85 18.11
CA GLY A 189 -12.14 -25.55 18.45
C GLY A 189 -11.77 -26.66 17.47
N GLN A 190 -12.49 -26.79 16.34
CA GLN A 190 -12.21 -27.83 15.35
C GLN A 190 -11.20 -27.38 14.31
N PHE A 191 -10.38 -28.31 13.84
CA PHE A 191 -9.44 -28.07 12.75
C PHE A 191 -10.16 -27.98 11.41
N ARG A 192 -9.84 -26.92 10.65
CA ARG A 192 -10.37 -26.70 9.31
C ARG A 192 -9.23 -26.67 8.28
N TYR A 193 -9.37 -27.45 7.23
CA TYR A 193 -8.42 -27.48 6.08
C TYR A 193 -6.95 -27.75 6.47
N THR A 194 -6.70 -28.40 7.62
CA THR A 194 -5.34 -28.73 8.08
C THR A 194 -4.79 -29.98 7.45
N PHE A 195 -5.65 -30.82 6.82
CA PHE A 195 -5.29 -32.09 6.17
C PHE A 195 -4.47 -33.03 7.05
N GLY A 196 -4.60 -32.94 8.37
CA GLY A 196 -3.82 -33.71 9.33
C GLY A 196 -2.37 -33.25 9.49
N ILE A 197 -2.00 -32.09 8.97
CA ILE A 197 -0.66 -31.49 9.11
C ILE A 197 -0.62 -30.63 10.38
N PRO A 198 0.15 -31.04 11.42
CA PRO A 198 0.17 -30.30 12.70
C PRO A 198 0.62 -28.84 12.54
N ALA A 199 1.53 -28.56 11.62
CA ALA A 199 2.02 -27.21 11.38
C ALA A 199 0.95 -26.24 10.84
N LEU A 200 -0.20 -26.75 10.37
CA LEU A 200 -1.34 -25.95 9.91
C LEU A 200 -2.42 -25.78 11.00
N ALA A 201 -2.22 -26.33 12.21
CA ALA A 201 -3.18 -26.20 13.28
C ALA A 201 -3.40 -24.73 13.71
N ASP A 202 -2.32 -23.93 13.73
CA ASP A 202 -2.34 -22.50 14.04
C ASP A 202 -2.63 -21.62 12.80
N GLY A 203 -2.98 -22.26 11.66
CA GLY A 203 -3.24 -21.58 10.40
C GLY A 203 -1.99 -21.32 9.57
N ILE A 204 -2.18 -20.58 8.47
CA ILE A 204 -1.09 -20.14 7.61
C ILE A 204 -0.48 -18.86 8.19
N ASN A 205 0.85 -18.81 8.32
CA ASN A 205 1.53 -17.62 8.78
C ASN A 205 1.43 -16.49 7.74
N LEU A 206 0.97 -15.29 8.17
CA LEU A 206 0.82 -14.11 7.33
C LEU A 206 2.15 -13.70 6.67
N VAL A 207 3.24 -13.73 7.45
CA VAL A 207 4.57 -13.35 6.95
C VAL A 207 5.03 -14.32 5.87
N ALA A 208 4.83 -15.63 6.08
CA ALA A 208 5.17 -16.66 5.11
C ALA A 208 4.39 -16.47 3.79
N LEU A 209 3.09 -16.19 3.88
CA LEU A 209 2.24 -15.93 2.71
C LEU A 209 2.68 -14.66 1.97
N ALA A 210 2.83 -13.53 2.68
CA ALA A 210 3.19 -12.24 2.08
C ALA A 210 4.59 -12.30 1.45
N MET A 211 5.58 -12.87 2.16
CA MET A 211 6.94 -13.03 1.65
C MET A 211 7.01 -13.96 0.45
N GLY A 212 6.21 -15.03 0.42
CA GLY A 212 6.09 -15.90 -0.73
C GLY A 212 5.51 -15.17 -1.92
N LEU A 213 4.29 -14.67 -1.80
CA LEU A 213 3.53 -14.07 -2.91
C LEU A 213 4.17 -12.82 -3.51
N PHE A 214 4.93 -12.06 -2.73
CA PHE A 214 5.51 -10.79 -3.19
C PHE A 214 7.04 -10.80 -3.18
N GLY A 215 7.69 -11.38 -2.14
CA GLY A 215 9.15 -11.42 -2.06
C GLY A 215 9.77 -12.44 -2.99
N VAL A 216 9.46 -13.72 -2.79
CA VAL A 216 10.02 -14.82 -3.61
C VAL A 216 9.49 -14.75 -5.04
N ALA A 217 8.21 -14.45 -5.23
CA ALA A 217 7.61 -14.33 -6.57
C ALA A 217 8.27 -13.20 -7.38
N GLU A 218 8.55 -12.06 -6.75
CA GLU A 218 9.22 -10.93 -7.40
C GLU A 218 10.66 -11.30 -7.81
N ILE A 219 11.41 -11.98 -6.94
CA ILE A 219 12.74 -12.49 -7.27
C ILE A 219 12.67 -13.40 -8.49
N LEU A 220 11.71 -14.34 -8.55
CA LEU A 220 11.53 -15.25 -9.68
C LEU A 220 11.16 -14.50 -10.97
N ASN A 221 10.30 -13.49 -10.90
CA ASN A 221 9.94 -12.65 -12.03
C ASN A 221 11.17 -11.93 -12.59
N ASN A 222 11.94 -11.27 -11.73
CA ASN A 222 13.14 -10.52 -12.13
C ASN A 222 14.25 -11.40 -12.70
N LEU A 223 14.38 -12.65 -12.22
CA LEU A 223 15.33 -13.62 -12.80
C LEU A 223 14.95 -14.05 -14.22
N THR A 224 13.65 -14.01 -14.56
CA THR A 224 13.17 -14.42 -15.89
C THR A 224 13.15 -13.27 -16.90
N GLU A 225 13.00 -12.01 -16.47
CA GLU A 225 12.89 -10.85 -17.36
C GLU A 225 14.25 -10.30 -17.84
N GLY A 226 15.37 -10.70 -17.22
CA GLY A 226 16.73 -10.30 -17.63
C GLY A 226 17.05 -8.82 -17.28
N ASN A 227 18.16 -8.31 -17.80
CA ASN A 227 18.87 -7.12 -17.42
C ASN A 227 18.03 -5.89 -16.98
N VAL A 228 18.20 -5.48 -15.73
CA VAL A 228 17.83 -4.14 -15.27
C VAL A 228 18.78 -3.13 -15.92
N PRO A 229 18.31 -2.08 -16.59
CA PRO A 229 19.14 -1.05 -17.17
C PRO A 229 20.03 -0.40 -16.09
N GLN A 230 21.31 -0.17 -16.40
CA GLN A 230 22.20 0.52 -15.49
C GLN A 230 22.01 2.04 -15.59
N ALA A 231 22.03 2.73 -14.47
CA ALA A 231 21.97 4.18 -14.44
C ALA A 231 23.16 4.80 -15.17
N GLY A 232 22.92 5.84 -15.96
CA GLY A 232 23.97 6.68 -16.52
C GLY A 232 24.81 7.31 -15.39
N LYS A 233 26.11 7.55 -15.66
CA LYS A 233 27.05 8.16 -14.69
C LYS A 233 26.85 9.68 -14.51
N GLU A 234 25.66 10.20 -14.72
CA GLU A 234 25.42 11.64 -14.59
C GLU A 234 25.49 12.07 -13.13
N LYS A 235 26.35 13.05 -12.86
CA LYS A 235 26.41 13.70 -11.55
C LYS A 235 25.35 14.77 -11.49
N ILE A 236 24.30 14.53 -10.73
CA ILE A 236 23.26 15.51 -10.48
C ILE A 236 23.72 16.44 -9.36
N THR A 237 23.86 17.73 -9.67
CA THR A 237 24.21 18.77 -8.70
C THR A 237 22.96 19.47 -8.20
N PHE A 238 22.98 19.98 -6.96
CA PHE A 238 21.83 20.67 -6.36
C PHE A 238 21.35 21.86 -7.22
N ARG A 239 22.26 22.57 -7.88
CA ARG A 239 21.90 23.69 -8.77
C ARG A 239 21.09 23.26 -9.99
N GLN A 240 21.32 22.04 -10.50
CA GLN A 240 20.54 21.46 -11.61
C GLN A 240 19.16 20.95 -11.17
N MET A 241 18.90 20.89 -9.87
CA MET A 241 17.61 20.47 -9.33
C MET A 241 16.60 21.62 -9.23
N LEU A 242 17.05 22.88 -9.29
CA LEU A 242 16.16 24.02 -9.08
C LEU A 242 15.20 24.22 -10.27
N PRO A 243 13.88 24.18 -10.05
CA PRO A 243 12.87 24.39 -11.09
C PRO A 243 12.88 25.83 -11.58
N THR A 244 12.50 26.00 -12.86
CA THR A 244 12.26 27.32 -13.44
C THR A 244 10.92 27.91 -12.96
N PRO A 245 10.68 29.22 -13.10
CA PRO A 245 9.37 29.82 -12.78
C PRO A 245 8.19 29.19 -13.53
N ASP A 246 8.42 28.69 -14.75
CA ASP A 246 7.37 28.02 -15.51
C ASP A 246 7.10 26.59 -15.01
N ASP A 247 8.14 25.89 -14.55
CA ASP A 247 7.98 24.61 -13.86
C ASP A 247 7.14 24.77 -12.57
N TRP A 248 7.36 25.84 -11.79
CA TRP A 248 6.57 26.15 -10.61
C TRP A 248 5.10 26.47 -10.90
N LYS A 249 4.82 27.17 -12.02
CA LYS A 249 3.45 27.43 -12.46
C LYS A 249 2.72 26.14 -12.84
N ALA A 250 3.40 25.24 -13.55
CA ALA A 250 2.89 23.93 -13.92
C ALA A 250 2.66 23.04 -12.70
N PHE A 251 3.61 23.05 -11.74
CA PHE A 251 3.61 22.25 -10.54
C PHE A 251 2.44 22.52 -9.58
N ARG A 252 2.23 23.79 -9.21
CA ARG A 252 1.42 24.16 -8.02
C ARG A 252 -0.02 23.62 -8.04
N PHE A 253 -0.72 23.75 -9.15
CA PHE A 253 -2.13 23.30 -9.25
C PHE A 253 -2.24 21.80 -9.56
N SER A 254 -1.33 21.26 -10.35
CA SER A 254 -1.29 19.82 -10.63
C SER A 254 -1.01 19.03 -9.36
N CYS A 255 -0.08 19.49 -8.54
CA CYS A 255 0.24 18.90 -7.24
C CYS A 255 -0.98 18.90 -6.28
N LEU A 256 -1.68 20.03 -6.16
CA LEU A 256 -2.88 20.12 -5.30
C LEU A 256 -4.01 19.20 -5.78
N ARG A 257 -4.29 19.16 -7.08
CA ARG A 257 -5.28 18.25 -7.66
C ARG A 257 -4.89 16.79 -7.45
N GLY A 258 -3.61 16.48 -7.65
CA GLY A 258 -3.06 15.16 -7.35
C GLY A 258 -3.24 14.77 -5.89
N SER A 259 -2.91 15.67 -4.96
CA SER A 259 -3.09 15.45 -3.51
C SER A 259 -4.55 15.15 -3.14
N PHE A 260 -5.49 15.90 -3.71
CA PHE A 260 -6.91 15.68 -3.48
C PHE A 260 -7.38 14.33 -4.04
N ILE A 261 -7.04 14.02 -5.30
CA ILE A 261 -7.40 12.73 -5.94
C ILE A 261 -6.78 11.57 -5.16
N GLY A 262 -5.49 11.69 -4.79
CA GLY A 262 -4.77 10.66 -4.04
C GLY A 262 -5.40 10.40 -2.69
N SER A 263 -5.71 11.45 -1.92
CA SER A 263 -6.34 11.30 -0.61
C SER A 263 -7.72 10.67 -0.71
N PHE A 264 -8.55 11.12 -1.65
CA PHE A 264 -9.89 10.57 -1.83
C PHE A 264 -9.83 9.08 -2.21
N ILE A 265 -9.00 8.72 -3.18
CA ILE A 265 -8.83 7.32 -3.60
C ILE A 265 -8.20 6.48 -2.50
N GLY A 266 -7.18 7.01 -1.80
CA GLY A 266 -6.50 6.29 -0.70
C GLY A 266 -7.41 5.94 0.48
N MET A 267 -8.44 6.75 0.75
CA MET A 267 -9.45 6.42 1.77
C MET A 267 -10.40 5.30 1.35
N LEU A 268 -10.49 4.99 0.05
CA LEU A 268 -11.37 3.93 -0.41
C LEU A 268 -10.70 2.57 -0.24
N PRO A 269 -11.32 1.64 0.51
CA PRO A 269 -10.75 0.32 0.71
C PRO A 269 -10.47 -0.43 -0.60
N GLY A 270 -9.32 -1.08 -0.70
CA GLY A 270 -8.96 -1.93 -1.84
C GLY A 270 -8.48 -1.21 -3.10
N THR A 271 -8.38 0.12 -3.11
CA THR A 271 -7.98 0.88 -4.31
C THR A 271 -6.46 1.01 -4.46
N GLY A 272 -5.78 1.33 -3.37
CA GLY A 272 -4.34 1.51 -3.33
C GLY A 272 -3.78 2.69 -4.14
N PRO A 273 -2.48 3.00 -3.96
CA PRO A 273 -1.85 4.16 -4.58
C PRO A 273 -1.72 4.04 -6.10
N THR A 274 -1.70 2.82 -6.66
CA THR A 274 -1.60 2.62 -8.13
C THR A 274 -2.77 3.26 -8.86
N ILE A 275 -4.00 3.04 -8.40
CA ILE A 275 -5.20 3.62 -9.05
C ILE A 275 -5.17 5.14 -8.91
N ALA A 276 -4.78 5.65 -7.75
CA ALA A 276 -4.70 7.08 -7.48
C ALA A 276 -3.75 7.79 -8.45
N THR A 277 -2.57 7.24 -8.69
CA THR A 277 -1.56 7.82 -9.60
C THR A 277 -2.04 7.85 -11.04
N PHE A 278 -2.63 6.74 -11.54
CA PHE A 278 -3.16 6.68 -12.90
C PHE A 278 -4.33 7.64 -13.10
N MET A 279 -5.24 7.74 -12.12
CA MET A 279 -6.36 8.69 -12.17
C MET A 279 -5.88 10.13 -12.14
N ALA A 280 -4.89 10.45 -11.31
CA ALA A 280 -4.32 11.80 -11.25
C ALA A 280 -3.66 12.19 -12.58
N TYR A 281 -2.89 11.30 -13.19
CA TYR A 281 -2.29 11.52 -14.50
C TYR A 281 -3.34 11.74 -15.61
N ALA A 282 -4.31 10.84 -15.68
CA ALA A 282 -5.36 10.91 -16.69
C ALA A 282 -6.23 12.18 -16.54
N GLY A 283 -6.57 12.53 -15.29
CA GLY A 283 -7.30 13.74 -14.96
C GLY A 283 -6.53 15.00 -15.33
N GLU A 284 -5.24 15.04 -14.97
CA GLU A 284 -4.38 16.19 -15.28
C GLU A 284 -4.17 16.37 -16.79
N LYS A 285 -3.92 15.28 -17.52
CA LYS A 285 -3.82 15.30 -18.98
C LYS A 285 -5.09 15.83 -19.65
N LYS A 286 -6.27 15.45 -19.13
CA LYS A 286 -7.56 15.91 -19.65
C LYS A 286 -7.83 17.40 -19.35
N LEU A 287 -7.33 17.89 -18.22
CA LEU A 287 -7.49 19.30 -17.79
C LEU A 287 -6.43 20.22 -18.38
N SER A 288 -5.33 19.67 -18.89
CA SER A 288 -4.22 20.44 -19.44
C SER A 288 -4.61 21.16 -20.73
N LYS A 289 -4.07 22.37 -20.90
CA LYS A 289 -4.14 23.12 -22.17
C LYS A 289 -3.22 22.57 -23.26
N ASN A 290 -2.25 21.73 -22.88
CA ASN A 290 -1.24 21.14 -23.78
C ASN A 290 -1.13 19.64 -23.53
N PRO A 291 -2.19 18.85 -23.79
CA PRO A 291 -2.21 17.42 -23.50
C PRO A 291 -1.18 16.62 -24.29
N GLU A 292 -0.68 17.18 -25.38
CA GLU A 292 0.38 16.61 -26.23
C GLU A 292 1.76 16.58 -25.55
N LYS A 293 1.99 17.39 -24.51
CA LYS A 293 3.25 17.37 -23.75
C LYS A 293 3.36 16.15 -22.84
N PHE A 294 2.23 15.53 -22.48
CA PHE A 294 2.21 14.34 -21.63
C PHE A 294 2.78 13.15 -22.38
N GLY A 295 3.72 12.46 -21.74
CA GLY A 295 4.55 11.42 -22.36
C GLY A 295 5.85 11.95 -22.96
N HIS A 296 6.08 13.28 -22.91
CA HIS A 296 7.26 13.94 -23.47
C HIS A 296 8.01 14.82 -22.48
N GLY A 297 7.76 14.66 -21.18
CA GLY A 297 8.44 15.41 -20.11
C GLY A 297 7.61 16.55 -19.53
N ALA A 298 6.30 16.39 -19.42
CA ALA A 298 5.41 17.34 -18.76
C ALA A 298 5.64 17.34 -17.24
N VAL A 299 5.82 18.52 -16.63
CA VAL A 299 5.95 18.68 -15.18
C VAL A 299 4.67 18.25 -14.48
N GLU A 300 3.52 18.58 -15.02
CA GLU A 300 2.20 18.17 -14.53
C GLU A 300 2.06 16.63 -14.54
N GLY A 301 2.68 15.97 -15.53
CA GLY A 301 2.65 14.51 -15.70
C GLY A 301 3.47 13.75 -14.65
N ILE A 302 4.34 14.42 -13.89
CA ILE A 302 5.04 13.83 -12.74
C ILE A 302 4.51 14.36 -11.41
N SER A 303 4.16 15.65 -11.33
CA SER A 303 3.77 16.28 -10.06
C SER A 303 2.42 15.78 -9.54
N ALA A 304 1.40 15.66 -10.39
CA ALA A 304 0.09 15.19 -9.97
C ALA A 304 0.11 13.71 -9.54
N PRO A 305 0.70 12.77 -10.30
CA PRO A 305 0.78 11.38 -9.86
C PRO A 305 1.60 11.19 -8.59
N GLU A 306 2.73 11.89 -8.43
CA GLU A 306 3.56 11.73 -7.24
C GLU A 306 2.88 12.30 -5.99
N ALA A 307 2.20 13.44 -6.11
CA ALA A 307 1.36 13.94 -5.03
C ALA A 307 0.23 12.96 -4.69
N ALA A 308 -0.43 12.38 -5.71
CA ALA A 308 -1.49 11.40 -5.51
C ALA A 308 -0.97 10.10 -4.89
N ASN A 309 0.22 9.64 -5.29
CA ASN A 309 0.86 8.47 -4.72
C ASN A 309 1.00 8.61 -3.20
N ASN A 310 1.71 9.64 -2.76
CA ASN A 310 2.00 9.83 -1.33
C ASN A 310 0.78 10.26 -0.52
N ALA A 311 -0.14 11.01 -1.12
CA ALA A 311 -1.43 11.30 -0.49
C ALA A 311 -2.28 10.03 -0.28
N SER A 312 -2.31 9.13 -1.24
CA SER A 312 -3.04 7.86 -1.14
C SER A 312 -2.47 6.95 -0.05
N VAL A 313 -1.14 6.87 0.03
CA VAL A 313 -0.45 6.08 1.07
C VAL A 313 -0.81 6.56 2.48
N GLN A 314 -0.74 7.86 2.72
CA GLN A 314 -1.07 8.43 4.04
C GLN A 314 -2.57 8.33 4.33
N ALA A 315 -3.43 8.56 3.33
CA ALA A 315 -4.88 8.48 3.50
C ALA A 315 -5.38 7.04 3.75
N ALA A 316 -4.66 6.02 3.29
CA ALA A 316 -5.01 4.61 3.52
C ALA A 316 -4.95 4.21 5.01
N PHE A 317 -4.20 4.95 5.83
CA PHE A 317 -4.20 4.76 7.28
C PHE A 317 -5.54 5.14 7.93
N ILE A 318 -6.34 6.03 7.31
CA ILE A 318 -7.63 6.44 7.86
C ILE A 318 -8.55 5.22 8.03
N PRO A 319 -9.02 4.53 6.97
CA PRO A 319 -9.91 3.39 7.14
C PRO A 319 -9.23 2.21 7.85
N THR A 320 -7.92 2.03 7.70
CA THR A 320 -7.21 0.92 8.33
C THR A 320 -7.18 1.04 9.83
N LEU A 321 -6.83 2.21 10.37
CA LEU A 321 -6.73 2.41 11.82
C LEU A 321 -8.10 2.65 12.48
N THR A 322 -9.05 3.31 11.78
CA THR A 322 -10.36 3.67 12.37
C THR A 322 -11.44 2.61 12.18
N LEU A 323 -11.39 1.82 11.10
CA LEU A 323 -12.40 0.81 10.77
C LEU A 323 -11.84 -0.62 10.75
N GLY A 324 -10.51 -0.80 10.80
CA GLY A 324 -9.88 -2.11 10.61
C GLY A 324 -10.00 -2.62 9.17
N VAL A 325 -10.19 -1.74 8.20
CA VAL A 325 -10.36 -2.10 6.78
C VAL A 325 -9.19 -1.57 5.96
N PRO A 326 -8.26 -2.44 5.52
CA PRO A 326 -7.06 -2.00 4.83
C PRO A 326 -7.36 -1.44 3.44
N GLY A 327 -6.68 -0.34 3.09
CA GLY A 327 -6.80 0.32 1.79
C GLY A 327 -6.11 -0.44 0.66
N ASP A 328 -5.08 -1.22 0.96
CA ASP A 328 -4.31 -2.03 0.00
C ASP A 328 -3.62 -3.23 0.68
N ALA A 329 -2.84 -4.00 -0.10
CA ALA A 329 -2.14 -5.18 0.40
C ALA A 329 -1.08 -4.84 1.46
N ILE A 330 -0.43 -3.66 1.39
CA ILE A 330 0.57 -3.24 2.37
C ILE A 330 -0.12 -2.94 3.69
N MET A 331 -1.24 -2.21 3.64
CA MET A 331 -2.06 -1.93 4.80
C MET A 331 -2.64 -3.21 5.42
N ALA A 332 -2.91 -4.25 4.60
CA ALA A 332 -3.33 -5.55 5.12
C ALA A 332 -2.22 -6.25 5.94
N VAL A 333 -0.96 -6.20 5.48
CA VAL A 333 0.17 -6.72 6.27
C VAL A 333 0.37 -5.91 7.54
N MET A 334 0.25 -4.59 7.49
CA MET A 334 0.33 -3.73 8.67
C MET A 334 -0.81 -3.98 9.65
N LEU A 335 -2.03 -4.21 9.15
CA LEU A 335 -3.17 -4.63 9.95
C LEU A 335 -2.89 -5.94 10.68
N GLY A 336 -2.36 -6.93 9.95
CA GLY A 336 -1.91 -8.19 10.54
C GLY A 336 -0.84 -7.99 11.61
N GLY A 337 0.10 -7.06 11.38
CA GLY A 337 1.09 -6.67 12.38
C GLY A 337 0.47 -6.09 13.65
N LEU A 338 -0.53 -5.22 13.53
CA LEU A 338 -1.30 -4.69 14.67
C LEU A 338 -1.95 -5.84 15.49
N LEU A 339 -2.63 -6.75 14.79
CA LEU A 339 -3.29 -7.89 15.43
C LEU A 339 -2.32 -8.80 16.18
N ILE A 340 -1.13 -9.04 15.64
CA ILE A 340 -0.07 -9.82 16.28
C ILE A 340 0.44 -9.11 17.56
N HIS A 341 0.49 -7.78 17.56
CA HIS A 341 0.80 -6.98 18.75
C HIS A 341 -0.37 -6.90 19.76
N GLY A 342 -1.49 -7.60 19.49
CA GLY A 342 -2.69 -7.54 20.34
C GLY A 342 -3.49 -6.26 20.23
N ILE A 343 -3.20 -5.42 19.22
CA ILE A 343 -3.91 -4.17 18.98
C ILE A 343 -5.05 -4.43 18.00
N THR A 344 -6.27 -4.20 18.44
CA THR A 344 -7.44 -4.30 17.58
C THR A 344 -7.67 -2.98 16.87
N PRO A 345 -7.47 -2.90 15.54
CA PRO A 345 -7.78 -1.68 14.79
C PRO A 345 -9.28 -1.43 14.77
N GLY A 346 -9.64 -0.16 14.79
CA GLY A 346 -11.05 0.24 14.88
C GLY A 346 -11.22 1.54 15.67
N PRO A 347 -12.45 1.97 15.97
CA PRO A 347 -12.70 3.23 16.67
C PRO A 347 -12.06 3.28 18.07
N GLN A 348 -11.90 2.13 18.73
CA GLN A 348 -11.24 2.04 20.03
C GLN A 348 -9.77 2.48 19.98
N LEU A 349 -9.07 2.22 18.88
CA LEU A 349 -7.69 2.66 18.70
C LEU A 349 -7.57 4.19 18.75
N VAL A 350 -8.55 4.91 18.22
CA VAL A 350 -8.56 6.38 18.21
C VAL A 350 -8.95 6.96 19.55
N THR A 351 -9.82 6.27 20.31
CA THR A 351 -10.40 6.77 21.57
C THR A 351 -9.69 6.26 22.81
N THR A 352 -9.48 4.94 22.90
CA THR A 352 -8.92 4.28 24.09
C THR A 352 -7.38 4.24 24.03
N ASP A 353 -6.82 3.92 22.86
CA ASP A 353 -5.37 3.84 22.64
C ASP A 353 -4.84 5.11 21.93
N ALA A 354 -5.41 6.26 22.31
CA ALA A 354 -5.15 7.54 21.66
C ALA A 354 -3.65 7.90 21.57
N ALA A 355 -2.86 7.56 22.58
CA ALA A 355 -1.42 7.81 22.59
C ALA A 355 -0.71 7.09 21.43
N LEU A 356 -1.06 5.84 21.15
CA LEU A 356 -0.53 5.07 20.05
C LEU A 356 -0.98 5.66 18.70
N PHE A 357 -2.28 5.92 18.53
CA PHE A 357 -2.82 6.47 17.30
C PHE A 357 -2.18 7.82 16.95
N TRP A 358 -2.20 8.77 17.90
CA TRP A 358 -1.67 10.11 17.66
C TRP A 358 -0.14 10.14 17.59
N GLY A 359 0.55 9.21 18.26
CA GLY A 359 1.99 8.99 18.11
C GLY A 359 2.36 8.58 16.68
N VAL A 360 1.61 7.65 16.08
CA VAL A 360 1.78 7.27 14.68
C VAL A 360 1.50 8.45 13.74
N VAL A 361 0.41 9.20 13.96
CA VAL A 361 0.06 10.38 13.16
C VAL A 361 1.14 11.47 13.24
N ALA A 362 1.66 11.75 14.41
CA ALA A 362 2.75 12.70 14.61
C ALA A 362 4.03 12.25 13.92
N SER A 363 4.33 10.94 13.96
CA SER A 363 5.50 10.37 13.28
C SER A 363 5.47 10.56 11.76
N PHE A 364 4.29 10.63 11.14
CA PHE A 364 4.16 10.89 9.70
C PHE A 364 4.70 12.27 9.31
N TRP A 365 4.48 13.30 10.12
CA TRP A 365 5.09 14.61 9.90
C TRP A 365 6.60 14.56 9.99
N ILE A 366 7.12 13.90 11.03
CA ILE A 366 8.56 13.76 11.27
C ILE A 366 9.19 12.99 10.12
N GLY A 367 8.62 11.85 9.74
CA GLY A 367 9.11 11.03 8.64
C GLY A 367 9.06 11.73 7.29
N ASN A 368 7.97 12.50 7.02
CA ASN A 368 7.84 13.27 5.79
C ASN A 368 8.93 14.35 5.67
N ILE A 369 9.29 15.01 6.78
CA ILE A 369 10.41 15.97 6.84
C ILE A 369 11.75 15.26 6.64
N ILE A 370 11.97 14.11 7.31
CA ILE A 370 13.20 13.32 7.12
C ILE A 370 13.36 12.90 5.66
N LEU A 371 12.26 12.49 5.00
CA LEU A 371 12.27 12.10 3.58
C LEU A 371 12.64 13.25 2.67
N LEU A 372 12.21 14.46 2.97
CA LEU A 372 12.63 15.65 2.21
C LEU A 372 14.16 15.83 2.31
N ILE A 373 14.73 15.65 3.50
CA ILE A 373 16.17 15.74 3.73
C ILE A 373 16.90 14.59 3.02
N LEU A 374 16.38 13.36 3.08
CA LEU A 374 17.02 12.22 2.43
C LEU A 374 16.99 12.34 0.90
N ASN A 375 15.90 12.84 0.31
CA ASN A 375 15.72 12.81 -1.14
C ASN A 375 16.21 14.06 -1.88
N LEU A 376 16.41 15.21 -1.21
CA LEU A 376 16.97 16.39 -1.85
C LEU A 376 18.50 16.46 -1.72
N PRO A 377 19.10 16.65 -0.53
CA PRO A 377 20.56 16.77 -0.44
C PRO A 377 21.29 15.44 -0.65
N MET A 378 20.68 14.31 -0.35
CA MET A 378 21.31 12.99 -0.44
C MET A 378 21.05 12.25 -1.75
N ILE A 379 20.44 12.90 -2.75
CA ILE A 379 20.10 12.27 -4.04
C ILE A 379 21.31 11.57 -4.70
N GLY A 380 22.50 12.13 -4.56
CA GLY A 380 23.72 11.52 -5.08
C GLY A 380 24.08 10.16 -4.47
N LEU A 381 23.63 9.89 -3.23
CA LEU A 381 23.77 8.58 -2.58
C LEU A 381 22.85 7.55 -3.27
N TRP A 382 21.58 7.92 -3.46
CA TRP A 382 20.57 7.06 -4.08
C TRP A 382 20.92 6.73 -5.53
N VAL A 383 21.41 7.70 -6.29
CA VAL A 383 21.88 7.47 -7.66
C VAL A 383 23.05 6.45 -7.71
N LYS A 384 23.97 6.48 -6.72
CA LYS A 384 25.03 5.47 -6.63
C LYS A 384 24.48 4.08 -6.32
N LEU A 385 23.43 3.96 -5.52
CA LEU A 385 22.83 2.68 -5.18
C LEU A 385 22.21 1.99 -6.40
N LEU A 386 21.67 2.74 -7.38
CA LEU A 386 21.19 2.20 -8.64
C LEU A 386 22.26 1.49 -9.47
N SER A 387 23.55 1.66 -9.15
CA SER A 387 24.64 0.95 -9.81
C SER A 387 24.92 -0.44 -9.22
N ILE A 388 24.26 -0.83 -8.13
CA ILE A 388 24.45 -2.16 -7.51
C ILE A 388 23.81 -3.22 -8.42
N PRO A 389 24.58 -4.20 -8.92
CA PRO A 389 24.03 -5.25 -9.77
C PRO A 389 23.01 -6.13 -9.02
N TYR A 390 21.86 -6.36 -9.61
CA TYR A 390 20.77 -7.14 -9.03
C TYR A 390 21.20 -8.55 -8.60
N ARG A 391 22.20 -9.15 -9.30
CA ARG A 391 22.78 -10.47 -8.96
C ARG A 391 23.32 -10.59 -7.52
N PHE A 392 23.65 -9.48 -6.87
CA PHE A 392 24.08 -9.48 -5.47
C PHE A 392 22.91 -9.23 -4.50
N LEU A 393 21.89 -8.51 -4.96
CA LEU A 393 20.74 -8.15 -4.14
C LEU A 393 19.81 -9.35 -3.90
N PHE A 394 19.46 -10.13 -4.94
CA PHE A 394 18.47 -11.17 -4.79
C PHE A 394 18.90 -12.32 -3.86
N PRO A 395 20.16 -12.81 -3.83
CA PRO A 395 20.56 -13.83 -2.85
C PRO A 395 20.49 -13.32 -1.41
N ALA A 396 20.90 -12.05 -1.20
CA ALA A 396 20.83 -11.43 0.12
C ALA A 396 19.39 -11.27 0.59
N VAL A 397 18.48 -10.82 -0.28
CA VAL A 397 17.05 -10.70 0.04
C VAL A 397 16.43 -12.06 0.32
N LEU A 398 16.71 -13.08 -0.51
CA LEU A 398 16.21 -14.44 -0.30
C LEU A 398 16.68 -15.02 1.05
N PHE A 399 17.94 -14.81 1.39
CA PHE A 399 18.49 -15.23 2.69
C PHE A 399 17.78 -14.53 3.85
N LEU A 400 17.56 -13.21 3.74
CA LEU A 400 16.82 -12.45 4.75
C LEU A 400 15.35 -12.90 4.86
N ILE A 401 14.70 -13.24 3.73
CA ILE A 401 13.35 -13.82 3.73
C ILE A 401 13.31 -15.11 4.54
N CYS A 402 14.24 -16.03 4.28
CA CYS A 402 14.29 -17.30 5.02
C CYS A 402 14.49 -17.09 6.54
N ILE A 403 15.40 -16.20 6.93
CA ILE A 403 15.63 -15.88 8.34
C ILE A 403 14.40 -15.19 8.95
N GLY A 404 13.85 -14.18 8.26
CA GLY A 404 12.70 -13.41 8.74
C GLY A 404 11.48 -14.30 8.98
N VAL A 405 11.14 -15.15 8.03
CA VAL A 405 10.02 -16.10 8.17
C VAL A 405 10.28 -17.12 9.30
N TYR A 406 11.50 -17.68 9.36
CA TYR A 406 11.84 -18.63 10.40
C TYR A 406 11.74 -18.02 11.81
N SER A 407 12.18 -16.76 11.97
CA SER A 407 12.24 -16.11 13.29
C SER A 407 10.86 -15.79 13.89
N VAL A 408 9.78 -15.80 13.09
CA VAL A 408 8.41 -15.57 13.60
C VAL A 408 7.97 -16.66 14.57
N ASN A 409 8.03 -17.93 14.13
CA ASN A 409 7.53 -19.07 14.88
C ASN A 409 8.62 -20.12 15.19
N ASN A 410 9.87 -19.87 14.81
CA ASN A 410 10.97 -20.85 14.83
C ASN A 410 10.61 -22.17 14.12
N ASN A 411 9.84 -22.05 13.01
CA ASN A 411 9.28 -23.18 12.28
C ASN A 411 9.80 -23.22 10.84
N SER A 412 10.51 -24.30 10.50
CA SER A 412 11.02 -24.54 9.15
C SER A 412 9.91 -24.79 8.11
N THR A 413 8.72 -25.23 8.55
CA THR A 413 7.57 -25.42 7.67
C THR A 413 7.11 -24.09 7.07
N ASP A 414 7.17 -22.99 7.84
CA ASP A 414 6.81 -21.67 7.34
C ASP A 414 7.75 -21.22 6.21
N VAL A 415 9.04 -21.55 6.30
CA VAL A 415 10.01 -21.28 5.22
C VAL A 415 9.68 -22.09 3.96
N LEU A 416 9.31 -23.36 4.12
CA LEU A 416 8.87 -24.19 3.00
C LEU A 416 7.58 -23.67 2.36
N LEU A 417 6.60 -23.28 3.19
CA LEU A 417 5.36 -22.65 2.71
C LEU A 417 5.63 -21.35 1.97
N THR A 418 6.59 -20.55 2.41
CA THR A 418 7.02 -19.33 1.72
C THR A 418 7.50 -19.63 0.30
N LEU A 419 8.28 -20.70 0.12
CA LEU A 419 8.73 -21.12 -1.22
C LEU A 419 7.54 -21.58 -2.09
N VAL A 420 6.62 -22.36 -1.53
CA VAL A 420 5.40 -22.80 -2.24
C VAL A 420 4.57 -21.58 -2.67
N PHE A 421 4.32 -20.63 -1.77
CA PHE A 421 3.59 -19.41 -2.08
C PHE A 421 4.35 -18.53 -3.07
N GLY A 422 5.69 -18.54 -3.05
CA GLY A 422 6.52 -17.85 -4.02
C GLY A 422 6.35 -18.38 -5.43
N ILE A 423 6.38 -19.70 -5.59
CA ILE A 423 6.11 -20.37 -6.87
C ILE A 423 4.67 -20.08 -7.33
N MET A 424 3.70 -20.18 -6.43
CA MET A 424 2.30 -19.83 -6.73
C MET A 424 2.17 -18.38 -7.20
N GLY A 425 2.76 -17.43 -6.46
CA GLY A 425 2.74 -16.00 -6.79
C GLY A 425 3.37 -15.71 -8.15
N PHE A 426 4.50 -16.36 -8.47
CA PHE A 426 5.13 -16.28 -9.78
C PHE A 426 4.19 -16.72 -10.91
N TYR A 427 3.53 -17.88 -10.76
CA TYR A 427 2.57 -18.36 -11.74
C TYR A 427 1.34 -17.45 -11.83
N PHE A 428 0.82 -16.97 -10.71
CA PHE A 428 -0.31 -16.04 -10.68
C PHE A 428 0.00 -14.77 -11.46
N ASN A 429 1.14 -14.14 -11.20
CA ASN A 429 1.57 -12.93 -11.91
C ASN A 429 1.70 -13.18 -13.41
N ARG A 430 2.32 -14.29 -13.81
CA ARG A 430 2.52 -14.65 -15.23
C ARG A 430 1.22 -14.89 -15.98
N HIS A 431 0.17 -15.36 -15.30
CA HIS A 431 -1.15 -15.56 -15.87
C HIS A 431 -2.13 -14.41 -15.62
N GLY A 432 -1.65 -13.29 -15.08
CA GLY A 432 -2.45 -12.10 -14.82
C GLY A 432 -3.50 -12.27 -13.70
N PHE A 433 -3.20 -13.09 -12.70
CA PHE A 433 -3.94 -13.19 -11.46
C PHE A 433 -3.30 -12.25 -10.42
N PRO A 434 -4.00 -11.23 -9.92
CA PRO A 434 -3.42 -10.27 -8.98
C PRO A 434 -3.26 -10.86 -7.57
N SER A 435 -2.04 -10.86 -7.02
CA SER A 435 -1.75 -11.42 -5.69
C SER A 435 -2.29 -10.55 -4.53
N ALA A 436 -2.46 -9.24 -4.74
CA ALA A 436 -2.94 -8.33 -3.69
C ALA A 436 -4.35 -8.66 -3.18
N PRO A 437 -5.37 -8.94 -4.03
CA PRO A 437 -6.69 -9.38 -3.57
C PRO A 437 -6.68 -10.68 -2.77
N LEU A 438 -5.76 -11.61 -3.07
CA LEU A 438 -5.59 -12.83 -2.28
C LEU A 438 -5.16 -12.49 -0.85
N LEU A 439 -4.13 -11.66 -0.70
CA LEU A 439 -3.64 -11.27 0.61
C LEU A 439 -4.70 -10.52 1.43
N LEU A 440 -5.46 -9.61 0.79
CA LEU A 440 -6.59 -8.94 1.42
C LEU A 440 -7.67 -9.92 1.88
N GLY A 441 -8.03 -10.88 1.02
CA GLY A 441 -8.97 -11.95 1.38
C GLY A 441 -8.48 -12.79 2.56
N PHE A 442 -7.19 -13.11 2.58
CA PHE A 442 -6.56 -13.86 3.67
C PHE A 442 -6.65 -13.11 5.02
N VAL A 443 -6.30 -11.82 5.04
CA VAL A 443 -6.28 -11.02 6.28
C VAL A 443 -7.69 -10.68 6.76
N LEU A 444 -8.60 -10.32 5.83
CA LEU A 444 -9.97 -9.96 6.18
C LEU A 444 -10.89 -11.17 6.40
N GLY A 445 -10.51 -12.35 5.91
CA GLY A 445 -11.33 -13.56 5.99
C GLY A 445 -11.79 -13.90 7.40
N PRO A 446 -10.87 -14.09 8.36
CA PRO A 446 -11.22 -14.36 9.75
C PRO A 446 -12.08 -13.27 10.38
N LEU A 447 -11.76 -12.00 10.15
CA LEU A 447 -12.52 -10.86 10.68
C LEU A 447 -13.94 -10.79 10.07
N MET A 448 -14.05 -11.09 8.78
CA MET A 448 -15.33 -11.12 8.08
C MET A 448 -16.21 -12.29 8.59
N GLU A 449 -15.62 -13.47 8.79
CA GLU A 449 -16.33 -14.63 9.36
C GLU A 449 -16.79 -14.34 10.78
N GLU A 450 -15.95 -13.77 11.63
CA GLU A 450 -16.30 -13.40 12.99
C GLU A 450 -17.50 -12.44 13.03
N ASN A 451 -17.42 -11.36 12.24
CA ASN A 451 -18.51 -10.38 12.19
C ASN A 451 -19.79 -10.96 11.58
N PHE A 452 -19.69 -11.84 10.58
CA PHE A 452 -20.86 -12.55 10.02
C PHE A 452 -21.55 -13.42 11.08
N ARG A 453 -20.79 -14.24 11.78
CA ARG A 453 -21.33 -15.11 12.85
C ARG A 453 -21.92 -14.29 13.99
N ARG A 454 -21.21 -13.25 14.44
CA ARG A 454 -21.69 -12.35 15.49
C ARG A 454 -22.99 -11.65 15.09
N ALA A 455 -23.12 -11.20 13.84
CA ALA A 455 -24.35 -10.59 13.34
C ALA A 455 -25.52 -11.58 13.37
N LEU A 456 -25.29 -12.84 12.98
CA LEU A 456 -26.33 -13.89 13.04
C LEU A 456 -26.73 -14.23 14.48
N VAL A 457 -25.78 -14.32 15.40
CA VAL A 457 -26.10 -14.57 16.83
C VAL A 457 -26.94 -13.44 17.41
N LEU A 458 -26.62 -12.19 17.10
CA LEU A 458 -27.35 -11.01 17.59
C LEU A 458 -28.73 -10.84 16.97
N SER A 459 -29.00 -11.48 15.83
CA SER A 459 -30.27 -11.40 15.09
C SER A 459 -31.07 -12.69 15.09
N ASP A 460 -30.84 -13.59 16.04
CA ASP A 460 -31.49 -14.90 16.12
C ASP A 460 -31.43 -15.69 14.80
N SER A 461 -30.24 -15.67 14.16
CA SER A 461 -29.96 -16.32 12.87
C SER A 461 -30.67 -15.71 11.66
N SER A 462 -31.19 -14.48 11.77
CA SER A 462 -31.88 -13.81 10.67
C SER A 462 -30.89 -13.15 9.72
N LEU A 463 -30.88 -13.55 8.45
CA LEU A 463 -30.11 -12.90 7.39
C LEU A 463 -30.67 -11.51 7.03
N ALA A 464 -31.90 -11.18 7.43
CA ALA A 464 -32.49 -9.87 7.18
C ALA A 464 -31.68 -8.74 7.85
N THR A 465 -30.93 -9.04 8.93
CA THR A 465 -30.10 -8.06 9.64
C THR A 465 -29.14 -7.31 8.72
N PHE A 466 -28.66 -7.94 7.64
CA PHE A 466 -27.75 -7.31 6.69
C PHE A 466 -28.44 -6.30 5.75
N VAL A 467 -29.76 -6.39 5.60
CA VAL A 467 -30.56 -5.50 4.74
C VAL A 467 -31.39 -4.51 5.57
N ASP A 468 -31.83 -4.92 6.75
CA ASP A 468 -32.67 -4.08 7.65
C ASP A 468 -31.85 -2.93 8.26
N ARG A 469 -30.55 -3.13 8.44
CA ARG A 469 -29.64 -2.07 8.92
C ARG A 469 -29.24 -1.14 7.78
N PRO A 470 -29.52 0.19 7.86
CA PRO A 470 -29.32 1.11 6.74
C PRO A 470 -27.83 1.23 6.31
N ILE A 471 -26.89 1.18 7.26
CA ILE A 471 -25.46 1.25 6.98
C ILE A 471 -24.99 -0.01 6.23
N SER A 472 -25.36 -1.19 6.71
CA SER A 472 -25.04 -2.46 6.08
C SER A 472 -25.66 -2.56 4.68
N ALA A 473 -26.94 -2.21 4.55
CA ALA A 473 -27.65 -2.19 3.27
C ALA A 473 -27.00 -1.24 2.26
N ALA A 474 -26.54 -0.05 2.71
CA ALA A 474 -25.82 0.89 1.86
C ALA A 474 -24.50 0.31 1.34
N PHE A 475 -23.69 -0.32 2.19
CA PHE A 475 -22.45 -0.96 1.77
C PHE A 475 -22.69 -2.13 0.81
N LEU A 476 -23.71 -2.95 1.04
CA LEU A 476 -24.07 -4.04 0.13
C LEU A 476 -24.60 -3.52 -1.21
N ALA A 477 -25.40 -2.44 -1.20
CA ALA A 477 -25.85 -1.79 -2.42
C ALA A 477 -24.67 -1.21 -3.23
N MET A 478 -23.72 -0.55 -2.57
CA MET A 478 -22.48 -0.09 -3.21
C MET A 478 -21.68 -1.26 -3.79
N THR A 479 -21.59 -2.37 -3.08
CA THR A 479 -20.96 -3.61 -3.58
C THR A 479 -21.62 -4.11 -4.85
N ALA A 480 -22.93 -4.19 -4.88
CA ALA A 480 -23.69 -4.61 -6.06
C ALA A 480 -23.47 -3.66 -7.26
N VAL A 481 -23.49 -2.36 -7.01
CA VAL A 481 -23.21 -1.34 -8.05
C VAL A 481 -21.79 -1.50 -8.61
N LEU A 482 -20.79 -1.70 -7.77
CA LEU A 482 -19.40 -1.92 -8.21
C LEU A 482 -19.27 -3.17 -9.07
N LEU A 483 -19.90 -4.27 -8.68
CA LEU A 483 -19.90 -5.51 -9.46
C LEU A 483 -20.54 -5.30 -10.83
N VAL A 484 -21.74 -4.74 -10.87
CA VAL A 484 -22.46 -4.48 -12.13
C VAL A 484 -21.64 -3.57 -13.06
N PHE A 485 -21.06 -2.50 -12.52
CA PHE A 485 -20.25 -1.57 -13.31
C PHE A 485 -18.98 -2.22 -13.85
N SER A 486 -18.31 -3.02 -13.04
CA SER A 486 -17.08 -3.72 -13.41
C SER A 486 -17.31 -4.75 -14.53
N PHE A 487 -18.40 -5.49 -14.46
CA PHE A 487 -18.74 -6.47 -15.51
C PHE A 487 -19.24 -5.81 -16.81
N ARG A 488 -19.98 -4.72 -16.74
CA ARG A 488 -20.41 -3.95 -17.93
C ARG A 488 -19.23 -3.35 -18.69
N ARG A 489 -18.27 -2.77 -17.99
CA ARG A 489 -17.07 -2.17 -18.63
C ARG A 489 -16.27 -3.18 -19.45
N LYS A 490 -16.23 -4.45 -19.03
CA LYS A 490 -15.53 -5.50 -19.76
C LYS A 490 -16.28 -5.90 -21.03
N ALA A 491 -17.60 -5.94 -21.04
CA ALA A 491 -18.40 -6.25 -22.22
C ALA A 491 -18.13 -5.24 -23.34
N THR A 492 -18.07 -3.95 -23.02
CA THR A 492 -17.81 -2.87 -24.00
C THR A 492 -16.40 -2.96 -24.61
N LEU A 493 -15.38 -3.32 -23.82
CA LEU A 493 -13.99 -3.44 -24.30
C LEU A 493 -13.74 -4.71 -25.15
N THR A 494 -14.57 -5.74 -25.05
CA THR A 494 -14.53 -6.92 -25.90
C THR A 494 -15.24 -6.68 -27.23
N ASP A 495 -16.29 -5.88 -27.26
CA ASP A 495 -17.02 -5.50 -28.50
C ASP A 495 -16.19 -4.57 -29.39
N ASP A 496 -15.43 -3.62 -28.79
CA ASP A 496 -14.52 -2.74 -29.55
C ASP A 496 -13.34 -3.49 -30.22
N LYS A 497 -12.91 -4.61 -29.64
CA LYS A 497 -11.86 -5.46 -30.24
C LYS A 497 -12.39 -6.45 -31.29
N ALA A 498 -13.69 -6.61 -31.39
CA ALA A 498 -14.35 -7.51 -32.36
C ALA A 498 -14.75 -6.79 -33.67
N GLN A 499 -14.61 -5.46 -33.75
CA GLN A 499 -14.79 -4.76 -35.01
C GLN A 499 -13.52 -4.88 -35.86
N PRO A 500 -13.59 -5.48 -37.07
CA PRO A 500 -12.47 -5.49 -37.99
C PRO A 500 -12.15 -4.04 -38.39
N ALA A 501 -10.86 -3.71 -38.41
CA ALA A 501 -10.38 -2.41 -38.89
C ALA A 501 -10.89 -2.18 -40.34
N PRO A 502 -11.30 -0.96 -40.69
CA PRO A 502 -11.82 -0.61 -42.01
C PRO A 502 -10.78 -0.78 -43.12
#